data_7f313160b8fae85fc31c685858a2f487
#
_entry.id   7f313160b8fae85fc31c685858a2f487
#
_cell.length_a   1.000
_cell.length_b   1.000
_cell.length_c   1.000
_cell.angle_alpha   90.00
_cell.angle_beta   90.00
_cell.angle_gamma   90.00
#
_symmetry.space_group_name_H-M   'P 1'
#
loop_
_entity.id
_entity.type
_entity.pdbx_description
1 polymer ?
#
loop_
_entity_poly.entity_id
_entity_poly.type
_entity_poly.pdbx_seq_one_letter_code
_entity_poly.pdbx_strand_id
1 'polypeptide(L)'
;GRQRHMFKRHRRERADTAKKSRGLFSPMKIIEAVEGALTLPFDEGMALERKLFLQCIDSPQRAGLIHAFFAEREVLKAPETKAAKPRALESAGIVGGGTMGAGIAVAMLDAGLPVTMIERDDTQLARGRANVEKVYDGLIAKGRMTPEAKAAVMARFSGSTSYDALANVDIVVEAVFEEMGVKKAVFAELDRVCKRGAVLATNTSYLDIDEIAESISRPQDVVGLHFFSPANIMKLLEIVVPAKVSADVVATGFELAKKLKKVPVRAGVCDGFIGNRILAVYRQAADHMMEDGASPYEIDAAVRNFGYPMGPFQVSDLAGGDIGWATRKRKAATRDPEARYVQVADRICERGWFGQKTQRGYYLYPEGARTGVPDPEVLAIIDAERVRAGIKPRAFTEEEIMRRYMAAMINEGANVVLQRIALRPLDVDVTFLYGYGFPRHRGGPMKYADTVGLPKVLADIREFAKEDPIFWKPSPLLVELVERGADFASLNQSE
;
A
#
# COMPACT_ATOMS: atom_id res chain seq x y z
N GLY A 1 19.46 -15.67 43.93
CA GLY A 1 18.53 -14.57 43.62
C GLY A 1 18.80 -13.92 42.26
N ARG A 2 20.04 -13.43 41.99
CA ARG A 2 20.41 -12.70 40.76
C ARG A 2 20.23 -13.52 39.50
N GLN A 3 20.66 -14.77 39.46
CA GLN A 3 20.51 -15.66 38.26
C GLN A 3 19.03 -15.93 37.93
N ARG A 4 18.16 -16.18 38.91
CA ARG A 4 16.72 -16.37 38.65
C ARG A 4 16.02 -15.11 38.10
N HIS A 5 16.44 -13.92 38.52
CA HIS A 5 15.94 -12.66 37.97
C HIS A 5 16.39 -12.43 36.52
N MET A 6 17.64 -12.77 36.21
CA MET A 6 18.20 -12.68 34.87
C MET A 6 17.49 -13.62 33.91
N PHE A 7 17.27 -14.90 34.25
CA PHE A 7 16.53 -15.85 33.44
C PHE A 7 15.05 -15.45 33.18
N LYS A 8 14.37 -14.86 34.17
CA LYS A 8 13.01 -14.35 33.97
C LYS A 8 12.97 -13.15 33.02
N ARG A 9 13.96 -12.26 33.12
CA ARG A 9 14.09 -11.11 32.22
C ARG A 9 14.37 -11.55 30.78
N HIS A 10 15.29 -12.49 30.57
CA HIS A 10 15.60 -13.05 29.25
C HIS A 10 14.42 -13.76 28.60
N ARG A 11 13.65 -14.55 29.35
CA ARG A 11 12.43 -15.18 28.81
C ARG A 11 11.41 -14.15 28.36
N ARG A 12 11.25 -13.05 29.09
CA ARG A 12 10.35 -11.96 28.73
C ARG A 12 10.86 -11.21 27.49
N GLU A 13 12.14 -10.88 27.45
CA GLU A 13 12.79 -10.24 26.29
C GLU A 13 12.72 -11.10 25.03
N ARG A 14 12.89 -12.43 25.16
CA ARG A 14 12.74 -13.39 24.05
C ARG A 14 11.30 -13.41 23.51
N ALA A 15 10.30 -13.46 24.38
CA ALA A 15 8.90 -13.43 24.00
C ALA A 15 8.52 -12.08 23.36
N ASP A 16 8.98 -10.99 23.94
CA ASP A 16 8.73 -9.62 23.42
C ASP A 16 9.42 -9.41 22.06
N THR A 17 10.65 -9.94 21.89
CA THR A 17 11.38 -9.88 20.63
C THR A 17 10.71 -10.75 19.57
N ALA A 18 10.31 -11.97 19.89
CA ALA A 18 9.58 -12.85 18.98
C ALA A 18 8.30 -12.18 18.46
N LYS A 19 7.56 -11.51 19.35
CA LYS A 19 6.33 -10.76 19.01
C LYS A 19 6.64 -9.53 18.15
N LYS A 20 7.71 -8.79 18.44
CA LYS A 20 8.10 -7.55 17.73
C LYS A 20 8.77 -7.84 16.40
N SER A 21 9.55 -8.90 16.29
CA SER A 21 10.33 -9.24 15.11
C SER A 21 9.51 -9.81 13.95
N ARG A 22 8.24 -10.16 14.17
CA ARG A 22 7.30 -10.62 13.13
C ARG A 22 7.90 -11.70 12.22
N GLY A 23 8.49 -12.75 12.80
CA GLY A 23 9.07 -13.87 12.06
C GLY A 23 10.48 -13.64 11.52
N LEU A 24 11.14 -12.52 11.84
CA LEU A 24 12.55 -12.34 11.53
C LEU A 24 13.40 -13.38 12.27
N PHE A 25 14.32 -14.01 11.52
CA PHE A 25 15.18 -15.08 12.02
C PHE A 25 16.34 -14.55 12.89
N SER A 26 17.04 -13.52 12.41
CA SER A 26 18.27 -13.02 13.06
C SER A 26 18.07 -12.47 14.48
N PRO A 27 16.98 -11.78 14.87
CA PRO A 27 16.81 -11.30 16.24
C PRO A 27 16.82 -12.44 17.28
N MET A 28 16.25 -13.60 16.93
CA MET A 28 16.25 -14.77 17.80
C MET A 28 17.65 -15.39 17.92
N LYS A 29 18.43 -15.38 16.83
CA LYS A 29 19.82 -15.86 16.81
C LYS A 29 20.75 -14.94 17.61
N ILE A 30 20.50 -13.63 17.61
CA ILE A 30 21.23 -12.69 18.46
C ILE A 30 20.98 -12.99 19.94
N ILE A 31 19.73 -13.26 20.34
CA ILE A 31 19.42 -13.63 21.72
C ILE A 31 20.14 -14.93 22.11
N GLU A 32 20.14 -15.93 21.22
CA GLU A 32 20.81 -17.22 21.44
C GLU A 32 22.35 -17.03 21.61
N ALA A 33 22.96 -16.15 20.81
CA ALA A 33 24.39 -15.83 20.93
C ALA A 33 24.69 -15.12 22.27
N VAL A 34 23.85 -14.17 22.69
CA VAL A 34 23.99 -13.48 23.99
C VAL A 34 23.82 -14.46 25.16
N GLU A 35 22.86 -15.38 25.09
CA GLU A 35 22.69 -16.43 26.09
C GLU A 35 23.95 -17.33 26.17
N GLY A 36 24.53 -17.70 25.01
CA GLY A 36 25.78 -18.45 24.94
C GLY A 36 26.95 -17.72 25.59
N ALA A 37 27.10 -16.42 25.33
CA ALA A 37 28.14 -15.59 25.92
C ALA A 37 28.05 -15.50 27.45
N LEU A 38 26.86 -15.69 28.03
CA LEU A 38 26.64 -15.66 29.48
C LEU A 38 26.79 -17.03 30.17
N THR A 39 26.75 -18.12 29.40
CA THR A 39 26.64 -19.49 29.96
C THR A 39 27.76 -20.41 29.56
N LEU A 40 28.46 -20.11 28.45
CA LEU A 40 29.55 -20.94 27.92
C LEU A 40 30.94 -20.35 28.21
N PRO A 41 32.01 -21.17 28.21
CA PRO A 41 33.39 -20.68 28.13
C PRO A 41 33.57 -19.79 26.89
N PHE A 42 34.51 -18.85 26.93
CA PHE A 42 34.70 -17.83 25.90
C PHE A 42 34.84 -18.44 24.48
N ASP A 43 35.69 -19.44 24.30
CA ASP A 43 35.93 -20.04 22.99
C ASP A 43 34.71 -20.79 22.45
N GLU A 44 33.95 -21.45 23.33
CA GLU A 44 32.69 -22.12 22.97
C GLU A 44 31.60 -21.09 22.61
N GLY A 45 31.55 -20.00 23.36
CA GLY A 45 30.65 -18.86 23.08
C GLY A 45 30.94 -18.24 21.71
N MET A 46 32.19 -18.01 21.37
CA MET A 46 32.63 -17.52 20.06
C MET A 46 32.31 -18.50 18.92
N ALA A 47 32.50 -19.78 19.16
CA ALA A 47 32.15 -20.82 18.16
C ALA A 47 30.63 -20.87 17.93
N LEU A 48 29.82 -20.74 18.98
CA LEU A 48 28.36 -20.64 18.87
C LEU A 48 27.94 -19.39 18.09
N GLU A 49 28.47 -18.20 18.43
CA GLU A 49 28.18 -16.96 17.71
C GLU A 49 28.48 -17.09 16.22
N ARG A 50 29.68 -17.63 15.88
CA ARG A 50 30.05 -17.87 14.48
C ARG A 50 29.08 -18.79 13.76
N LYS A 51 28.63 -19.86 14.39
CA LYS A 51 27.64 -20.79 13.85
C LYS A 51 26.32 -20.10 13.59
N LEU A 52 25.82 -19.32 14.55
CA LEU A 52 24.55 -18.60 14.45
C LEU A 52 24.61 -17.51 13.37
N PHE A 53 25.74 -16.80 13.26
CA PHE A 53 25.99 -15.84 12.19
C PHE A 53 25.91 -16.48 10.81
N LEU A 54 26.57 -17.61 10.60
CA LEU A 54 26.51 -18.34 9.33
C LEU A 54 25.07 -18.77 8.99
N GLN A 55 24.29 -19.25 9.97
CA GLN A 55 22.87 -19.54 9.76
C GLN A 55 22.07 -18.31 9.31
N CYS A 56 22.40 -17.12 9.80
CA CYS A 56 21.76 -15.88 9.34
C CYS A 56 22.18 -15.53 7.90
N ILE A 57 23.45 -15.74 7.56
CA ILE A 57 23.99 -15.52 6.21
C ILE A 57 23.32 -16.44 5.18
N ASP A 58 23.11 -17.71 5.52
CA ASP A 58 22.53 -18.70 4.61
C ASP A 58 20.99 -18.66 4.57
N SER A 59 20.37 -17.82 5.40
CA SER A 59 18.92 -17.75 5.47
C SER A 59 18.30 -17.08 4.22
N PRO A 60 17.15 -17.56 3.72
CA PRO A 60 16.41 -16.88 2.64
C PRO A 60 16.04 -15.43 2.99
N GLN A 61 15.88 -15.11 4.28
CA GLN A 61 15.55 -13.77 4.74
C GLN A 61 16.66 -12.76 4.44
N ARG A 62 17.92 -13.17 4.47
CA ARG A 62 19.05 -12.31 4.09
C ARG A 62 18.90 -11.82 2.65
N ALA A 63 18.60 -12.71 1.72
CA ALA A 63 18.44 -12.34 0.31
C ALA A 63 17.28 -11.35 0.11
N GLY A 64 16.14 -11.58 0.78
CA GLY A 64 15.00 -10.65 0.74
C GLY A 64 15.32 -9.28 1.35
N LEU A 65 16.03 -9.24 2.48
CA LEU A 65 16.42 -7.97 3.13
C LEU A 65 17.45 -7.19 2.31
N ILE A 66 18.41 -7.87 1.68
CA ILE A 66 19.38 -7.24 0.77
C ILE A 66 18.66 -6.67 -0.45
N HIS A 67 17.75 -7.44 -1.07
CA HIS A 67 16.96 -6.96 -2.19
C HIS A 67 16.16 -5.70 -1.80
N ALA A 68 15.42 -5.74 -0.68
CA ALA A 68 14.65 -4.59 -0.22
C ALA A 68 15.52 -3.35 0.02
N PHE A 69 16.73 -3.52 0.58
CA PHE A 69 17.66 -2.43 0.84
C PHE A 69 18.16 -1.76 -0.45
N PHE A 70 18.46 -2.53 -1.51
CA PHE A 70 18.90 -1.98 -2.78
C PHE A 70 17.71 -1.47 -3.62
N ALA A 71 16.59 -2.18 -3.65
CA ALA A 71 15.39 -1.77 -4.39
C ALA A 71 14.90 -0.38 -3.97
N GLU A 72 14.96 -0.04 -2.67
CA GLU A 72 14.63 1.29 -2.15
C GLU A 72 15.50 2.42 -2.72
N ARG A 73 16.70 2.12 -3.16
CA ARG A 73 17.62 3.08 -3.77
C ARG A 73 17.45 3.12 -5.27
N GLU A 74 17.26 1.94 -5.87
CA GLU A 74 17.08 1.83 -7.32
C GLU A 74 15.74 2.42 -7.78
N VAL A 75 14.68 2.34 -6.96
CA VAL A 75 13.36 2.91 -7.29
C VAL A 75 13.39 4.42 -7.48
N LEU A 76 14.38 5.11 -6.90
CA LEU A 76 14.59 6.55 -7.07
C LEU A 76 15.15 6.95 -8.45
N LYS A 77 15.66 5.97 -9.21
CA LYS A 77 16.26 6.17 -10.53
C LYS A 77 15.21 5.99 -11.63
N ALA A 78 14.28 6.93 -11.71
CA ALA A 78 13.34 6.98 -12.84
C ALA A 78 13.99 7.65 -14.07
N PRO A 79 13.60 7.30 -15.31
CA PRO A 79 14.13 7.92 -16.51
C PRO A 79 14.02 9.46 -16.49
N GLU A 80 12.90 9.96 -16.03
CA GLU A 80 12.58 11.38 -15.97
C GLU A 80 13.51 12.14 -15.00
N THR A 81 13.91 11.52 -13.88
CA THR A 81 14.85 12.12 -12.91
C THR A 81 16.28 12.25 -13.44
N LYS A 82 16.63 11.45 -14.47
CA LYS A 82 17.89 11.58 -15.20
C LYS A 82 17.79 12.63 -16.32
N ALA A 83 16.61 12.78 -16.91
CA ALA A 83 16.39 13.63 -18.08
C ALA A 83 16.23 15.11 -17.74
N ALA A 84 15.71 15.46 -16.54
CA ALA A 84 15.40 16.83 -16.17
C ALA A 84 15.67 17.12 -14.70
N LYS A 85 15.91 18.41 -14.39
CA LYS A 85 15.97 18.91 -13.01
C LYS A 85 14.55 19.19 -12.50
N PRO A 86 14.29 18.97 -11.19
CA PRO A 86 13.01 19.33 -10.60
C PRO A 86 12.80 20.85 -10.60
N ARG A 87 11.53 21.26 -10.66
CA ARG A 87 11.12 22.67 -10.45
C ARG A 87 11.30 23.05 -8.96
N ALA A 88 11.38 24.34 -8.68
CA ALA A 88 11.44 24.85 -7.32
C ALA A 88 10.16 24.50 -6.55
N LEU A 89 10.29 24.15 -5.26
CA LEU A 89 9.18 23.80 -4.36
C LEU A 89 9.35 24.59 -3.05
N GLU A 90 8.73 25.75 -2.97
CA GLU A 90 8.75 26.65 -1.81
C GLU A 90 7.38 26.77 -1.14
N SER A 91 6.29 26.47 -1.87
CA SER A 91 4.93 26.57 -1.39
C SER A 91 4.00 25.56 -2.07
N ALA A 92 2.94 25.14 -1.37
CA ALA A 92 1.98 24.15 -1.84
C ALA A 92 0.53 24.59 -1.65
N GLY A 93 -0.31 24.19 -2.59
CA GLY A 93 -1.77 24.27 -2.50
C GLY A 93 -2.38 22.89 -2.31
N ILE A 94 -3.46 22.80 -1.55
CA ILE A 94 -4.29 21.60 -1.40
C ILE A 94 -5.72 21.96 -1.74
N VAL A 95 -6.34 21.25 -2.64
CA VAL A 95 -7.77 21.38 -2.92
C VAL A 95 -8.53 20.22 -2.31
N GLY A 96 -9.37 20.52 -1.32
CA GLY A 96 -10.09 19.51 -0.52
C GLY A 96 -9.43 19.24 0.83
N GLY A 97 -10.15 19.52 1.92
CA GLY A 97 -9.71 19.34 3.31
C GLY A 97 -10.23 18.06 3.99
N GLY A 98 -10.64 17.07 3.20
CA GLY A 98 -11.05 15.76 3.70
C GLY A 98 -9.86 14.97 4.31
N THR A 99 -10.07 13.70 4.63
CA THR A 99 -9.05 12.84 5.27
C THR A 99 -7.72 12.84 4.51
N MET A 100 -7.75 12.69 3.18
CA MET A 100 -6.53 12.65 2.38
C MET A 100 -5.89 14.04 2.28
N GLY A 101 -6.65 15.08 1.91
CA GLY A 101 -6.11 16.43 1.78
C GLY A 101 -5.52 16.97 3.07
N ALA A 102 -6.17 16.74 4.22
CA ALA A 102 -5.61 17.10 5.53
C ALA A 102 -4.32 16.35 5.85
N GLY A 103 -4.26 15.04 5.57
CA GLY A 103 -3.05 14.24 5.76
C GLY A 103 -1.90 14.65 4.85
N ILE A 104 -2.18 15.04 3.60
CA ILE A 104 -1.20 15.57 2.65
C ILE A 104 -0.70 16.94 3.13
N ALA A 105 -1.61 17.82 3.59
CA ALA A 105 -1.25 19.12 4.17
C ALA A 105 -0.31 18.97 5.36
N VAL A 106 -0.60 18.04 6.28
CA VAL A 106 0.30 17.72 7.41
C VAL A 106 1.67 17.28 6.91
N ALA A 107 1.74 16.38 5.94
CA ALA A 107 3.04 15.92 5.41
C ALA A 107 3.85 17.08 4.80
N MET A 108 3.21 18.01 4.12
CA MET A 108 3.88 19.19 3.53
C MET A 108 4.30 20.19 4.60
N LEU A 109 3.47 20.46 5.59
CA LEU A 109 3.80 21.33 6.74
C LEU A 109 4.98 20.78 7.54
N ASP A 110 5.02 19.48 7.79
CA ASP A 110 6.13 18.80 8.48
C ASP A 110 7.45 18.86 7.67
N ALA A 111 7.35 18.94 6.35
CA ALA A 111 8.49 19.17 5.46
C ALA A 111 8.92 20.65 5.36
N GLY A 112 8.25 21.55 6.08
CA GLY A 112 8.56 22.97 6.14
C GLY A 112 7.92 23.81 5.04
N LEU A 113 7.05 23.23 4.19
CA LEU A 113 6.37 23.98 3.12
C LEU A 113 5.16 24.75 3.70
N PRO A 114 5.00 26.05 3.37
CA PRO A 114 3.74 26.74 3.53
C PRO A 114 2.65 26.08 2.69
N VAL A 115 1.45 25.91 3.28
CA VAL A 115 0.31 25.23 2.65
C VAL A 115 -0.89 26.17 2.63
N THR A 116 -1.50 26.34 1.45
CA THR A 116 -2.80 26.98 1.28
C THR A 116 -3.85 25.95 0.93
N MET A 117 -4.84 25.77 1.80
CA MET A 117 -5.96 24.85 1.56
C MET A 117 -7.15 25.57 0.95
N ILE A 118 -7.70 25.00 -0.12
CA ILE A 118 -8.93 25.49 -0.75
C ILE A 118 -10.07 24.53 -0.45
N GLU A 119 -11.19 25.10 -0.02
CA GLU A 119 -12.46 24.41 0.15
C GLU A 119 -13.61 25.22 -0.44
N ARG A 120 -14.73 24.55 -0.73
CA ARG A 120 -15.88 25.13 -1.42
C ARG A 120 -16.62 26.19 -0.61
N ASP A 121 -16.55 26.11 0.72
CA ASP A 121 -17.19 27.02 1.66
C ASP A 121 -16.44 27.08 3.00
N ASP A 122 -16.74 28.10 3.81
CA ASP A 122 -16.08 28.35 5.09
C ASP A 122 -16.29 27.20 6.10
N THR A 123 -17.44 26.51 6.05
CA THR A 123 -17.73 25.37 6.93
C THR A 123 -16.79 24.20 6.63
N GLN A 124 -16.62 23.87 5.34
CA GLN A 124 -15.69 22.81 4.93
C GLN A 124 -14.23 23.22 5.16
N LEU A 125 -13.89 24.48 4.97
CA LEU A 125 -12.56 25.00 5.26
C LEU A 125 -12.23 24.90 6.76
N ALA A 126 -13.15 25.30 7.63
CA ALA A 126 -12.99 25.14 9.07
C ALA A 126 -12.83 23.68 9.48
N ARG A 127 -13.60 22.76 8.86
CA ARG A 127 -13.46 21.32 9.06
C ARG A 127 -12.10 20.79 8.57
N GLY A 128 -11.65 21.22 7.39
CA GLY A 128 -10.35 20.86 6.84
C GLY A 128 -9.21 21.28 7.76
N ARG A 129 -9.25 22.53 8.27
CA ARG A 129 -8.30 23.02 9.26
C ARG A 129 -8.33 22.18 10.54
N ALA A 130 -9.52 21.89 11.07
CA ALA A 130 -9.69 21.07 12.26
C ALA A 130 -9.12 19.64 12.06
N ASN A 131 -9.25 19.06 10.87
CA ASN A 131 -8.63 17.77 10.53
C ASN A 131 -7.10 17.81 10.61
N VAL A 132 -6.47 18.89 10.12
CA VAL A 132 -5.01 19.11 10.23
C VAL A 132 -4.61 19.28 11.71
N GLU A 133 -5.29 20.14 12.45
CA GLU A 133 -5.01 20.41 13.87
C GLU A 133 -5.14 19.15 14.72
N LYS A 134 -6.15 18.31 14.47
CA LYS A 134 -6.37 17.03 15.18
C LYS A 134 -5.18 16.10 15.12
N VAL A 135 -4.43 16.09 14.01
CA VAL A 135 -3.20 15.26 13.91
C VAL A 135 -2.17 15.75 14.90
N TYR A 136 -1.94 17.06 14.97
CA TYR A 136 -0.97 17.66 15.91
C TYR A 136 -1.41 17.54 17.35
N ASP A 137 -2.71 17.71 17.64
CA ASP A 137 -3.26 17.49 18.98
C ASP A 137 -3.04 16.05 19.47
N GLY A 138 -3.17 15.09 18.54
CA GLY A 138 -2.84 13.70 18.82
C GLY A 138 -1.35 13.47 19.13
N LEU A 139 -0.43 14.27 18.57
CA LEU A 139 0.99 14.23 18.90
C LEU A 139 1.28 14.88 20.26
N ILE A 140 0.62 16.00 20.58
CA ILE A 140 0.71 16.65 21.89
C ILE A 140 0.22 15.71 23.00
N ALA A 141 -0.94 15.09 22.83
CA ALA A 141 -1.50 14.14 23.77
C ALA A 141 -0.59 12.93 24.05
N LYS A 142 0.28 12.57 23.09
CA LYS A 142 1.29 11.50 23.21
C LYS A 142 2.66 12.01 23.71
N GLY A 143 2.79 13.28 24.06
CA GLY A 143 4.06 13.90 24.49
C GLY A 143 5.13 13.96 23.39
N ARG A 144 4.72 13.94 22.10
CA ARG A 144 5.65 13.95 20.96
C ARG A 144 5.79 15.33 20.30
N MET A 145 5.00 16.31 20.72
CA MET A 145 5.01 17.67 20.24
C MET A 145 4.59 18.62 21.38
N THR A 146 5.12 19.84 21.39
CA THR A 146 4.68 20.88 22.33
C THR A 146 3.61 21.78 21.67
N PRO A 147 2.78 22.49 22.45
CA PRO A 147 1.83 23.47 21.90
C PRO A 147 2.51 24.57 21.06
N GLU A 148 3.69 25.03 21.48
CA GLU A 148 4.48 26.06 20.76
C GLU A 148 4.96 25.53 19.40
N ALA A 149 5.40 24.27 19.33
CA ALA A 149 5.79 23.62 18.09
C ALA A 149 4.57 23.47 17.13
N LYS A 150 3.39 23.10 17.65
CA LYS A 150 2.13 23.10 16.86
C LYS A 150 1.85 24.50 16.32
N ALA A 151 1.91 25.54 17.15
CA ALA A 151 1.66 26.91 16.73
C ALA A 151 2.62 27.35 15.61
N ALA A 152 3.90 27.02 15.72
CA ALA A 152 4.92 27.33 14.70
C ALA A 152 4.67 26.60 13.36
N VAL A 153 4.20 25.35 13.40
CA VAL A 153 3.81 24.63 12.19
C VAL A 153 2.55 25.22 11.59
N MET A 154 1.52 25.47 12.40
CA MET A 154 0.24 26.01 11.94
C MET A 154 0.34 27.46 11.43
N ALA A 155 1.37 28.22 11.81
CA ALA A 155 1.65 29.53 11.22
C ALA A 155 1.96 29.46 9.71
N ARG A 156 2.34 28.30 9.18
CA ARG A 156 2.55 28.07 7.73
C ARG A 156 1.30 27.55 7.02
N PHE A 157 0.20 27.35 7.74
CA PHE A 157 -1.07 26.92 7.16
C PHE A 157 -1.98 28.11 6.95
N SER A 158 -2.49 28.25 5.74
CA SER A 158 -3.56 29.19 5.37
C SER A 158 -4.70 28.46 4.67
N GLY A 159 -5.83 29.10 4.59
CA GLY A 159 -7.01 28.56 3.89
C GLY A 159 -7.83 29.65 3.21
N SER A 160 -8.49 29.29 2.14
CA SER A 160 -9.36 30.18 1.37
C SER A 160 -10.49 29.41 0.71
N THR A 161 -11.59 30.10 0.39
CA THR A 161 -12.66 29.58 -0.47
C THR A 161 -12.50 30.05 -1.92
N SER A 162 -11.50 30.88 -2.21
CA SER A 162 -11.15 31.34 -3.56
C SER A 162 -9.91 30.63 -4.08
N TYR A 163 -9.98 30.10 -5.29
CA TYR A 163 -8.82 29.53 -6.00
C TYR A 163 -7.70 30.56 -6.26
N ASP A 164 -8.03 31.87 -6.30
CA ASP A 164 -7.03 32.93 -6.53
C ASP A 164 -5.91 32.93 -5.47
N ALA A 165 -6.17 32.38 -4.28
CA ALA A 165 -5.13 32.18 -3.25
C ALA A 165 -4.02 31.20 -3.67
N LEU A 166 -4.20 30.43 -4.75
CA LEU A 166 -3.23 29.50 -5.31
C LEU A 166 -2.37 30.12 -6.43
N ALA A 167 -2.57 31.39 -6.75
CA ALA A 167 -1.91 32.03 -7.91
C ALA A 167 -0.39 31.90 -7.91
N ASN A 168 0.26 31.90 -6.75
CA ASN A 168 1.73 31.92 -6.61
C ASN A 168 2.33 30.61 -6.08
N VAL A 169 1.52 29.56 -5.83
CA VAL A 169 2.08 28.29 -5.34
C VAL A 169 2.87 27.54 -6.41
N ASP A 170 3.81 26.71 -5.98
CA ASP A 170 4.66 25.94 -6.88
C ASP A 170 4.06 24.60 -7.28
N ILE A 171 3.26 24.04 -6.38
CA ILE A 171 2.55 22.77 -6.61
C ILE A 171 1.17 22.81 -5.97
N VAL A 172 0.18 22.24 -6.65
CA VAL A 172 -1.15 22.00 -6.09
C VAL A 172 -1.43 20.51 -6.11
N VAL A 173 -1.96 19.96 -5.01
CA VAL A 173 -2.47 18.60 -4.95
C VAL A 173 -3.98 18.64 -4.77
N GLU A 174 -4.71 18.15 -5.75
CA GLU A 174 -6.15 17.98 -5.69
C GLU A 174 -6.49 16.66 -4.97
N ALA A 175 -7.36 16.73 -3.96
CA ALA A 175 -7.82 15.62 -3.14
C ALA A 175 -9.34 15.72 -2.87
N VAL A 176 -10.12 16.07 -3.89
CA VAL A 176 -11.60 16.15 -3.85
C VAL A 176 -12.23 14.78 -4.16
N PHE A 177 -13.57 14.74 -4.31
CA PHE A 177 -14.31 13.52 -4.62
C PHE A 177 -13.76 12.79 -5.86
N GLU A 178 -13.77 11.45 -5.81
CA GLU A 178 -13.28 10.55 -6.85
C GLU A 178 -14.31 10.44 -8.00
N GLU A 179 -14.51 11.57 -8.69
CA GLU A 179 -15.42 11.71 -9.81
C GLU A 179 -14.79 12.58 -10.91
N MET A 180 -14.79 12.09 -12.15
CA MET A 180 -14.08 12.71 -13.28
C MET A 180 -14.54 14.14 -13.56
N GLY A 181 -15.85 14.39 -13.56
CA GLY A 181 -16.42 15.74 -13.82
C GLY A 181 -15.98 16.75 -12.76
N VAL A 182 -15.97 16.34 -11.50
CA VAL A 182 -15.53 17.20 -10.38
C VAL A 182 -14.04 17.54 -10.52
N LYS A 183 -13.21 16.54 -10.83
CA LYS A 183 -11.76 16.76 -10.99
C LYS A 183 -11.44 17.65 -12.19
N LYS A 184 -12.09 17.46 -13.34
CA LYS A 184 -11.95 18.35 -14.49
C LYS A 184 -12.34 19.79 -14.19
N ALA A 185 -13.41 20.01 -13.42
CA ALA A 185 -13.82 21.35 -13.01
C ALA A 185 -12.76 22.01 -12.10
N VAL A 186 -12.20 21.27 -11.15
CA VAL A 186 -11.09 21.75 -10.31
C VAL A 186 -9.86 22.08 -11.16
N PHE A 187 -9.47 21.20 -12.07
CA PHE A 187 -8.30 21.42 -12.93
C PHE A 187 -8.47 22.61 -13.88
N ALA A 188 -9.69 22.90 -14.36
CA ALA A 188 -9.99 24.10 -15.13
C ALA A 188 -9.72 25.37 -14.30
N GLU A 189 -10.13 25.41 -13.03
CA GLU A 189 -9.83 26.52 -12.12
C GLU A 189 -8.31 26.62 -11.85
N LEU A 190 -7.62 25.51 -11.63
CA LEU A 190 -6.16 25.51 -11.43
C LEU A 190 -5.41 26.01 -12.67
N ASP A 191 -5.85 25.63 -13.86
CA ASP A 191 -5.27 26.13 -15.13
C ASP A 191 -5.43 27.64 -15.28
N ARG A 192 -6.59 28.17 -14.85
CA ARG A 192 -6.90 29.60 -14.88
C ARG A 192 -6.04 30.41 -13.90
N VAL A 193 -5.87 29.93 -12.64
CA VAL A 193 -5.32 30.77 -11.56
C VAL A 193 -3.85 30.54 -11.29
N CYS A 194 -3.35 29.30 -11.39
CA CYS A 194 -1.98 29.00 -11.00
C CYS A 194 -0.96 29.55 -12.00
N LYS A 195 0.13 30.10 -11.49
CA LYS A 195 1.24 30.57 -12.32
C LYS A 195 1.74 29.51 -13.31
N ARG A 196 2.27 29.93 -14.45
CA ARG A 196 2.98 29.05 -15.36
C ARG A 196 4.18 28.43 -14.64
N GLY A 197 4.39 27.12 -14.83
CA GLY A 197 5.42 26.35 -14.15
C GLY A 197 4.99 25.79 -12.79
N ALA A 198 3.80 26.08 -12.28
CA ALA A 198 3.24 25.34 -11.16
C ALA A 198 2.90 23.89 -11.58
N VAL A 199 3.23 22.93 -10.71
CA VAL A 199 2.85 21.52 -10.91
C VAL A 199 1.41 21.33 -10.46
N LEU A 200 0.57 20.70 -11.29
CA LEU A 200 -0.82 20.40 -11.00
C LEU A 200 -0.96 18.90 -10.78
N ALA A 201 -1.14 18.50 -9.53
CA ALA A 201 -1.20 17.09 -9.16
C ALA A 201 -2.60 16.66 -8.73
N THR A 202 -2.98 15.43 -9.06
CA THR A 202 -4.18 14.77 -8.54
C THR A 202 -3.82 13.60 -7.64
N ASN A 203 -4.57 13.44 -6.52
CA ASN A 203 -4.44 12.29 -5.62
C ASN A 203 -5.48 11.20 -5.96
N THR A 204 -5.97 11.14 -7.19
CA THR A 204 -6.90 10.06 -7.61
C THR A 204 -6.26 8.69 -7.37
N SER A 205 -7.10 7.69 -7.07
CA SER A 205 -6.68 6.29 -6.90
C SER A 205 -7.00 5.41 -8.12
N TYR A 206 -7.93 5.85 -8.98
CA TYR A 206 -8.50 5.00 -10.02
C TYR A 206 -8.80 5.71 -11.34
N LEU A 207 -8.96 7.04 -11.33
CA LEU A 207 -9.37 7.78 -12.52
C LEU A 207 -8.22 7.95 -13.50
N ASP A 208 -8.55 8.03 -14.78
CA ASP A 208 -7.61 8.26 -15.85
C ASP A 208 -7.05 9.67 -15.77
N ILE A 209 -5.75 9.78 -15.46
CA ILE A 209 -5.06 11.06 -15.32
C ILE A 209 -4.78 11.69 -16.68
N ASP A 210 -4.66 10.91 -17.74
CA ASP A 210 -4.54 11.43 -19.10
C ASP A 210 -5.80 12.21 -19.49
N GLU A 211 -6.99 11.71 -19.16
CA GLU A 211 -8.26 12.37 -19.38
C GLU A 211 -8.39 13.69 -18.59
N ILE A 212 -7.85 13.73 -17.34
CA ILE A 212 -7.80 14.96 -16.56
C ILE A 212 -6.82 15.95 -17.19
N ALA A 213 -5.62 15.51 -17.58
CA ALA A 213 -4.58 16.35 -18.16
C ALA A 213 -5.03 16.98 -19.49
N GLU A 214 -5.72 16.20 -20.33
CA GLU A 214 -6.21 16.67 -21.64
C GLU A 214 -7.36 17.68 -21.54
N SER A 215 -7.99 17.81 -20.36
CA SER A 215 -9.07 18.79 -20.14
C SER A 215 -8.59 20.23 -19.94
N ILE A 216 -7.28 20.46 -19.84
CA ILE A 216 -6.68 21.79 -19.57
C ILE A 216 -5.66 22.20 -20.64
N SER A 217 -5.26 23.48 -20.64
CA SER A 217 -4.36 24.05 -21.67
C SER A 217 -2.91 23.63 -21.54
N ARG A 218 -2.49 23.02 -20.42
CA ARG A 218 -1.11 22.63 -20.10
C ARG A 218 -1.02 21.22 -19.52
N PRO A 219 -1.36 20.19 -20.31
CA PRO A 219 -1.30 18.80 -19.89
C PRO A 219 0.11 18.36 -19.43
N GLN A 220 1.16 19.02 -19.93
CA GLN A 220 2.55 18.75 -19.54
C GLN A 220 2.89 19.09 -18.07
N ASP A 221 2.05 19.89 -17.40
CA ASP A 221 2.22 20.26 -15.99
C ASP A 221 1.44 19.34 -15.03
N VAL A 222 0.69 18.34 -15.56
CA VAL A 222 -0.16 17.45 -14.78
C VAL A 222 0.56 16.15 -14.43
N VAL A 223 0.45 15.74 -13.17
CA VAL A 223 1.01 14.47 -12.64
C VAL A 223 0.06 13.84 -11.62
N GLY A 224 0.08 12.52 -11.50
CA GLY A 224 -0.56 11.85 -10.37
C GLY A 224 0.39 11.78 -9.17
N LEU A 225 -0.10 12.14 -8.00
CA LEU A 225 0.58 11.95 -6.71
C LEU A 225 -0.34 11.14 -5.80
N HIS A 226 -0.29 9.82 -5.96
CA HIS A 226 -1.16 8.91 -5.23
C HIS A 226 -0.58 8.61 -3.86
N PHE A 227 -1.09 9.31 -2.84
CA PHE A 227 -0.76 9.09 -1.43
C PHE A 227 -1.62 7.98 -0.85
N PHE A 228 -1.09 7.31 0.18
CA PHE A 228 -1.78 6.24 0.90
C PHE A 228 -2.25 6.71 2.27
N SER A 229 -3.44 6.26 2.69
CA SER A 229 -4.04 6.67 3.96
C SER A 229 -3.43 5.91 5.15
N PRO A 230 -3.07 6.61 6.25
CA PRO A 230 -3.02 8.06 6.47
C PRO A 230 -1.83 8.72 5.75
N ALA A 231 -2.08 9.77 4.96
CA ALA A 231 -1.08 10.34 4.06
C ALA A 231 0.17 10.91 4.77
N ASN A 232 0.04 11.38 6.00
CA ASN A 232 1.15 11.85 6.83
C ASN A 232 2.02 10.71 7.43
N ILE A 233 1.52 9.46 7.43
CA ILE A 233 2.20 8.30 8.04
C ILE A 233 2.76 7.36 6.99
N MET A 234 1.95 7.00 6.00
CA MET A 234 2.31 6.03 4.97
C MET A 234 3.49 6.51 4.13
N LYS A 235 4.45 5.62 3.91
CA LYS A 235 5.71 5.97 3.25
C LYS A 235 5.63 5.95 1.73
N LEU A 236 4.79 5.10 1.15
CA LEU A 236 4.64 4.99 -0.29
C LEU A 236 4.03 6.25 -0.88
N LEU A 237 4.57 6.69 -2.02
CA LEU A 237 3.98 7.67 -2.92
C LEU A 237 4.13 7.17 -4.35
N GLU A 238 3.04 6.75 -5.00
CA GLU A 238 3.06 6.46 -6.43
C GLU A 238 3.04 7.77 -7.21
N ILE A 239 4.06 7.98 -8.05
CA ILE A 239 4.14 9.11 -8.98
C ILE A 239 3.65 8.60 -10.32
N VAL A 240 2.41 8.95 -10.64
CA VAL A 240 1.72 8.45 -11.83
C VAL A 240 1.98 9.39 -13.00
N VAL A 241 2.54 8.84 -14.07
CA VAL A 241 3.11 9.57 -15.19
C VAL A 241 2.17 9.51 -16.40
N PRO A 242 1.37 10.58 -16.65
CA PRO A 242 0.54 10.67 -17.84
C PRO A 242 1.38 10.80 -19.13
N ALA A 243 0.76 10.51 -20.26
CA ALA A 243 1.45 10.46 -21.57
C ALA A 243 2.09 11.80 -21.99
N LYS A 244 1.50 12.94 -21.60
CA LYS A 244 1.94 14.28 -22.01
C LYS A 244 2.75 15.03 -20.96
N VAL A 245 2.97 14.45 -19.77
CA VAL A 245 3.69 15.12 -18.68
C VAL A 245 5.14 15.39 -19.06
N SER A 246 5.67 16.54 -18.66
CA SER A 246 7.09 16.86 -18.85
C SER A 246 7.99 16.21 -17.80
N ALA A 247 9.21 15.86 -18.18
CA ALA A 247 10.14 15.15 -17.32
C ALA A 247 10.50 15.93 -16.02
N ASP A 248 10.55 17.26 -16.08
CA ASP A 248 10.81 18.11 -14.92
C ASP A 248 9.65 18.09 -13.90
N VAL A 249 8.41 17.92 -14.36
CA VAL A 249 7.25 17.73 -13.47
C VAL A 249 7.33 16.40 -12.72
N VAL A 250 7.66 15.32 -13.42
CA VAL A 250 7.89 14.02 -12.80
C VAL A 250 9.06 14.09 -11.81
N ALA A 251 10.18 14.67 -12.22
CA ALA A 251 11.34 14.89 -11.33
C ALA A 251 10.97 15.72 -10.08
N THR A 252 10.04 16.69 -10.23
CA THR A 252 9.51 17.48 -9.10
C THR A 252 8.70 16.61 -8.14
N GLY A 253 7.91 15.66 -8.64
CA GLY A 253 7.21 14.68 -7.82
C GLY A 253 8.17 13.83 -6.98
N PHE A 254 9.29 13.37 -7.56
CA PHE A 254 10.35 12.64 -6.84
C PHE A 254 11.04 13.52 -5.79
N GLU A 255 11.35 14.79 -6.10
CA GLU A 255 11.95 15.71 -5.12
C GLU A 255 10.97 16.03 -3.98
N LEU A 256 9.68 16.20 -4.27
CA LEU A 256 8.64 16.33 -3.25
C LEU A 256 8.61 15.09 -2.36
N ALA A 257 8.57 13.88 -2.91
CA ALA A 257 8.59 12.65 -2.13
C ALA A 257 9.78 12.58 -1.19
N LYS A 258 10.97 12.94 -1.65
CA LYS A 258 12.18 13.01 -0.84
C LYS A 258 12.04 14.03 0.29
N LYS A 259 11.54 15.24 -0.01
CA LYS A 259 11.28 16.30 0.99
C LYS A 259 10.28 15.84 2.04
N LEU A 260 9.25 15.09 1.65
CA LEU A 260 8.25 14.48 2.53
C LEU A 260 8.72 13.19 3.24
N LYS A 261 9.97 12.76 3.02
CA LYS A 261 10.54 11.50 3.54
C LYS A 261 9.71 10.28 3.16
N LYS A 262 9.16 10.28 1.95
CA LYS A 262 8.42 9.18 1.34
C LYS A 262 9.30 8.40 0.37
N VAL A 263 8.84 7.22 0.02
CA VAL A 263 9.45 6.36 -1.00
C VAL A 263 8.63 6.49 -2.27
N PRO A 264 9.14 7.21 -3.29
CA PRO A 264 8.45 7.36 -4.56
C PRO A 264 8.59 6.09 -5.40
N VAL A 265 7.51 5.73 -6.06
CA VAL A 265 7.51 4.70 -7.10
C VAL A 265 6.86 5.28 -8.35
N ARG A 266 7.55 5.22 -9.49
CA ARG A 266 6.97 5.60 -10.77
C ARG A 266 5.91 4.62 -11.21
N ALA A 267 4.73 5.10 -11.57
CA ALA A 267 3.64 4.29 -12.11
C ALA A 267 3.13 4.84 -13.45
N GLY A 268 2.68 3.97 -14.32
CA GLY A 268 1.92 4.35 -15.51
C GLY A 268 0.43 4.56 -15.16
N VAL A 269 -0.33 5.13 -16.10
CA VAL A 269 -1.77 5.36 -15.95
C VAL A 269 -2.55 4.08 -16.22
N CYS A 270 -3.30 3.61 -15.24
CA CYS A 270 -4.34 2.58 -15.36
C CYS A 270 -5.26 2.62 -14.13
N ASP A 271 -6.38 1.90 -14.15
CA ASP A 271 -7.27 1.76 -12.99
C ASP A 271 -6.53 1.10 -11.82
N GLY A 272 -6.26 1.86 -10.76
CA GLY A 272 -5.60 1.39 -9.53
C GLY A 272 -4.06 1.37 -9.59
N PHE A 273 -3.45 1.88 -10.64
CA PHE A 273 -2.00 1.99 -10.84
C PHE A 273 -1.26 0.67 -10.59
N ILE A 274 -0.16 0.67 -9.82
CA ILE A 274 0.54 -0.57 -9.47
C ILE A 274 -0.17 -1.27 -8.30
N GLY A 275 -0.29 -0.56 -7.19
CA GLY A 275 -0.63 -1.19 -5.92
C GLY A 275 -2.10 -1.60 -5.82
N ASN A 276 -3.06 -0.70 -6.09
CA ASN A 276 -4.48 -1.01 -5.98
C ASN A 276 -4.95 -1.98 -7.07
N ARG A 277 -4.32 -1.97 -8.24
CA ARG A 277 -4.60 -2.93 -9.32
C ARG A 277 -4.25 -4.36 -8.88
N ILE A 278 -3.06 -4.57 -8.35
CA ILE A 278 -2.62 -5.88 -7.85
C ILE A 278 -3.44 -6.27 -6.61
N LEU A 279 -3.73 -5.32 -5.70
CA LEU A 279 -4.61 -5.53 -4.54
C LEU A 279 -5.96 -6.11 -4.94
N ALA A 280 -6.59 -5.56 -5.98
CA ALA A 280 -7.89 -6.02 -6.44
C ALA A 280 -7.87 -7.50 -6.82
N VAL A 281 -6.79 -7.96 -7.48
CA VAL A 281 -6.68 -9.35 -7.97
C VAL A 281 -6.44 -10.33 -6.82
N TYR A 282 -5.45 -10.08 -5.94
CA TYR A 282 -5.22 -11.03 -4.85
C TYR A 282 -6.33 -10.99 -3.79
N ARG A 283 -7.04 -9.85 -3.64
CA ARG A 283 -8.24 -9.78 -2.84
C ARG A 283 -9.36 -10.64 -3.43
N GLN A 284 -9.55 -10.60 -4.75
CA GLN A 284 -10.51 -11.47 -5.44
C GLN A 284 -10.17 -12.95 -5.26
N ALA A 285 -8.87 -13.33 -5.29
CA ALA A 285 -8.45 -14.69 -4.95
C ALA A 285 -8.87 -15.10 -3.53
N ALA A 286 -8.76 -14.19 -2.56
CA ALA A 286 -9.24 -14.42 -1.19
C ALA A 286 -10.78 -14.58 -1.14
N ASP A 287 -11.52 -13.75 -1.89
CA ASP A 287 -12.97 -13.85 -1.97
C ASP A 287 -13.41 -15.20 -2.63
N HIS A 288 -12.70 -15.67 -3.67
CA HIS A 288 -12.95 -16.98 -4.28
C HIS A 288 -12.69 -18.11 -3.28
N MET A 289 -11.57 -18.12 -2.56
CA MET A 289 -11.29 -19.13 -1.53
C MET A 289 -12.33 -19.11 -0.41
N MET A 290 -12.80 -17.91 -0.03
CA MET A 290 -13.85 -17.77 0.96
C MET A 290 -15.16 -18.41 0.47
N GLU A 291 -15.56 -18.17 -0.75
CA GLU A 291 -16.77 -18.77 -1.33
C GLU A 291 -16.62 -20.29 -1.53
N ASP A 292 -15.41 -20.79 -1.86
CA ASP A 292 -15.11 -22.20 -2.08
C ASP A 292 -14.97 -23.02 -0.79
N GLY A 293 -14.91 -22.39 0.39
CA GLY A 293 -14.98 -23.14 1.64
C GLY A 293 -14.14 -22.66 2.80
N ALA A 294 -13.06 -21.88 2.57
CA ALA A 294 -12.32 -21.27 3.66
C ALA A 294 -13.15 -20.19 4.36
N SER A 295 -12.95 -19.98 5.66
CA SER A 295 -13.51 -18.81 6.33
C SER A 295 -12.59 -17.57 6.11
N PRO A 296 -13.12 -16.34 6.18
CA PRO A 296 -12.29 -15.15 6.15
C PRO A 296 -11.23 -15.14 7.27
N TYR A 297 -11.52 -15.80 8.38
CA TYR A 297 -10.64 -15.88 9.55
C TYR A 297 -9.45 -16.81 9.33
N GLU A 298 -9.64 -17.95 8.64
CA GLU A 298 -8.58 -18.87 8.23
C GLU A 298 -7.66 -18.21 7.20
N ILE A 299 -8.22 -17.52 6.20
CA ILE A 299 -7.46 -16.81 5.20
C ILE A 299 -6.62 -15.70 5.85
N ASP A 300 -7.23 -14.89 6.73
CA ASP A 300 -6.51 -13.83 7.44
C ASP A 300 -5.42 -14.39 8.37
N ALA A 301 -5.66 -15.55 8.99
CA ALA A 301 -4.65 -16.23 9.81
C ALA A 301 -3.46 -16.69 8.97
N ALA A 302 -3.70 -17.33 7.83
CA ALA A 302 -2.66 -17.80 6.91
C ALA A 302 -1.79 -16.61 6.43
N VAL A 303 -2.43 -15.50 6.04
CA VAL A 303 -1.72 -14.29 5.57
C VAL A 303 -0.89 -13.66 6.70
N ARG A 304 -1.41 -13.62 7.94
CA ARG A 304 -0.61 -13.14 9.09
C ARG A 304 0.57 -14.08 9.42
N ASN A 305 0.36 -15.39 9.36
CA ASN A 305 1.43 -16.38 9.58
C ASN A 305 2.53 -16.29 8.52
N PHE A 306 2.17 -15.91 7.29
CA PHE A 306 3.14 -15.60 6.24
C PHE A 306 4.03 -14.40 6.58
N GLY A 307 3.55 -13.47 7.42
CA GLY A 307 4.30 -12.31 7.91
C GLY A 307 3.64 -10.95 7.70
N TYR A 308 2.44 -10.89 7.12
CA TYR A 308 1.69 -9.63 7.03
C TYR A 308 1.17 -9.17 8.41
N PRO A 309 1.03 -7.86 8.63
CA PRO A 309 0.46 -7.35 9.88
C PRO A 309 -1.04 -7.67 10.03
N MET A 310 -1.76 -7.79 8.92
CA MET A 310 -3.19 -8.06 8.85
C MET A 310 -3.49 -8.90 7.62
N GLY A 311 -4.55 -9.70 7.69
CA GLY A 311 -5.08 -10.38 6.52
C GLY A 311 -6.04 -9.49 5.70
N PRO A 312 -6.45 -9.93 4.48
CA PRO A 312 -7.20 -9.11 3.53
C PRO A 312 -8.58 -8.68 4.03
N PHE A 313 -9.25 -9.47 4.85
CA PHE A 313 -10.57 -9.13 5.40
C PHE A 313 -10.45 -8.14 6.56
N GLN A 314 -9.41 -8.26 7.40
CA GLN A 314 -9.08 -7.24 8.41
C GLN A 314 -8.71 -5.90 7.78
N VAL A 315 -7.97 -5.90 6.67
CA VAL A 315 -7.64 -4.68 5.92
C VAL A 315 -8.91 -4.04 5.35
N SER A 316 -9.85 -4.83 4.84
CA SER A 316 -11.14 -4.32 4.35
C SER A 316 -11.95 -3.64 5.44
N ASP A 317 -12.01 -4.24 6.62
CA ASP A 317 -12.73 -3.67 7.77
C ASP A 317 -12.05 -2.40 8.30
N LEU A 318 -10.72 -2.33 8.23
CA LEU A 318 -9.95 -1.12 8.61
C LEU A 318 -10.18 0.02 7.61
N ALA A 319 -10.13 -0.26 6.32
CA ALA A 319 -10.32 0.73 5.26
C ALA A 319 -11.77 1.25 5.19
N GLY A 320 -12.72 0.39 5.47
CA GLY A 320 -14.15 0.64 5.36
C GLY A 320 -14.75 -0.03 4.11
N GLY A 321 -15.69 -0.95 4.34
CA GLY A 321 -16.36 -1.73 3.30
C GLY A 321 -17.11 -0.90 2.26
N ASP A 322 -17.59 0.27 2.64
CA ASP A 322 -18.26 1.24 1.76
C ASP A 322 -17.38 1.73 0.60
N ILE A 323 -16.06 1.90 0.83
CA ILE A 323 -15.11 2.29 -0.22
C ILE A 323 -15.01 1.18 -1.28
N GLY A 324 -14.82 -0.05 -0.85
CA GLY A 324 -14.83 -1.21 -1.75
C GLY A 324 -16.17 -1.39 -2.47
N TRP A 325 -17.29 -1.14 -1.76
CA TRP A 325 -18.62 -1.23 -2.33
C TRP A 325 -18.87 -0.17 -3.41
N ALA A 326 -18.46 1.06 -3.20
CA ALA A 326 -18.51 2.11 -4.21
C ALA A 326 -17.71 1.72 -5.46
N THR A 327 -16.50 1.15 -5.30
CA THR A 327 -15.68 0.66 -6.41
C THR A 327 -16.37 -0.49 -7.16
N ARG A 328 -16.97 -1.47 -6.46
CA ARG A 328 -17.69 -2.58 -7.10
C ARG A 328 -18.93 -2.11 -7.87
N LYS A 329 -19.66 -1.11 -7.34
CA LYS A 329 -20.79 -0.47 -8.05
C LYS A 329 -20.32 0.26 -9.31
N ARG A 330 -19.23 1.02 -9.23
CA ARG A 330 -18.65 1.71 -10.40
C ARG A 330 -18.26 0.73 -11.50
N LYS A 331 -17.64 -0.38 -11.14
CA LYS A 331 -17.19 -1.42 -12.08
C LYS A 331 -18.32 -2.35 -12.58
N ALA A 332 -19.52 -2.29 -12.02
CA ALA A 332 -20.60 -3.21 -12.36
C ALA A 332 -20.99 -3.16 -13.85
N ALA A 333 -21.00 -1.96 -14.44
CA ALA A 333 -21.37 -1.77 -15.85
C ALA A 333 -20.33 -2.32 -16.86
N THR A 334 -19.07 -2.45 -16.44
CA THR A 334 -17.95 -2.88 -17.31
C THR A 334 -17.40 -4.25 -16.92
N ARG A 335 -18.01 -4.90 -15.91
CA ARG A 335 -17.60 -6.23 -15.47
C ARG A 335 -17.88 -7.25 -16.58
N ASP A 336 -16.89 -8.12 -16.82
CA ASP A 336 -17.09 -9.28 -17.70
C ASP A 336 -18.22 -10.17 -17.11
N PRO A 337 -19.31 -10.38 -17.85
CA PRO A 337 -20.43 -11.20 -17.38
C PRO A 337 -20.07 -12.67 -17.14
N GLU A 338 -19.01 -13.18 -17.78
CA GLU A 338 -18.52 -14.55 -17.59
C GLU A 338 -17.55 -14.67 -16.40
N ALA A 339 -17.01 -13.55 -15.90
CA ALA A 339 -16.12 -13.57 -14.74
C ALA A 339 -16.89 -13.86 -13.45
N ARG A 340 -16.34 -14.77 -12.65
CA ARG A 340 -16.88 -15.08 -11.31
C ARG A 340 -16.97 -13.84 -10.44
N TYR A 341 -18.11 -13.62 -9.81
CA TYR A 341 -18.34 -12.50 -8.92
C TYR A 341 -18.90 -12.94 -7.57
N VAL A 342 -18.12 -12.79 -6.50
CA VAL A 342 -18.51 -13.14 -5.12
C VAL A 342 -19.30 -12.01 -4.50
N GLN A 343 -20.53 -12.28 -4.08
CA GLN A 343 -21.47 -11.26 -3.57
C GLN A 343 -21.42 -11.06 -2.05
N VAL A 344 -20.64 -11.86 -1.31
CA VAL A 344 -20.57 -11.79 0.16
C VAL A 344 -20.28 -10.39 0.66
N ALA A 345 -19.30 -9.69 0.05
CA ALA A 345 -18.96 -8.33 0.42
C ALA A 345 -20.12 -7.34 0.23
N ASP A 346 -20.93 -7.53 -0.81
CA ASP A 346 -22.12 -6.71 -1.04
C ASP A 346 -23.19 -6.96 0.01
N ARG A 347 -23.44 -8.25 0.36
CA ARG A 347 -24.39 -8.63 1.42
C ARG A 347 -24.04 -8.05 2.79
N ILE A 348 -22.74 -7.98 3.10
CA ILE A 348 -22.24 -7.35 4.32
C ILE A 348 -22.51 -5.82 4.28
N CYS A 349 -22.19 -5.19 3.15
CA CYS A 349 -22.40 -3.74 2.99
C CYS A 349 -23.89 -3.34 2.94
N GLU A 350 -24.77 -4.15 2.35
CA GLU A 350 -26.22 -3.95 2.34
C GLU A 350 -26.84 -3.87 3.75
N ARG A 351 -26.18 -4.50 4.73
CA ARG A 351 -26.55 -4.42 6.16
C ARG A 351 -26.00 -3.18 6.87
N GLY A 352 -25.24 -2.32 6.17
CA GLY A 352 -24.55 -1.18 6.77
C GLY A 352 -23.31 -1.56 7.58
N TRP A 353 -22.78 -2.77 7.40
CA TRP A 353 -21.59 -3.25 8.11
C TRP A 353 -20.35 -2.90 7.30
N PHE A 354 -19.75 -1.77 7.64
CA PHE A 354 -18.62 -1.21 6.88
C PHE A 354 -17.28 -1.39 7.58
N GLY A 355 -17.18 -2.32 8.53
CA GLY A 355 -15.95 -2.61 9.26
C GLY A 355 -15.85 -1.83 10.58
N GLN A 356 -14.61 -1.48 10.97
CA GLN A 356 -14.33 -0.87 12.28
C GLN A 356 -15.15 0.39 12.57
N LYS A 357 -15.39 1.23 11.58
CA LYS A 357 -16.14 2.49 11.74
C LYS A 357 -17.62 2.30 12.09
N THR A 358 -18.18 1.14 11.76
CA THR A 358 -19.56 0.73 12.11
C THR A 358 -19.57 -0.39 13.15
N GLN A 359 -18.41 -0.69 13.76
CA GLN A 359 -18.19 -1.76 14.74
C GLN A 359 -18.50 -3.17 14.21
N ARG A 360 -18.77 -3.33 12.93
CA ARG A 360 -19.08 -4.59 12.28
C ARG A 360 -18.74 -4.56 10.79
N GLY A 361 -18.12 -5.61 10.30
CA GLY A 361 -17.78 -5.86 8.91
C GLY A 361 -17.65 -7.36 8.68
N TYR A 362 -16.51 -7.83 8.23
CA TYR A 362 -16.16 -9.26 8.27
C TYR A 362 -15.94 -9.76 9.70
N TYR A 363 -15.60 -8.85 10.59
CA TYR A 363 -15.41 -9.09 12.02
C TYR A 363 -16.41 -8.25 12.82
N LEU A 364 -16.70 -8.74 14.02
CA LEU A 364 -17.39 -7.97 15.05
C LEU A 364 -16.35 -7.25 15.91
N TYR A 365 -16.54 -5.95 16.15
CA TYR A 365 -15.67 -5.11 16.98
C TYR A 365 -16.40 -4.69 18.24
N PRO A 366 -16.29 -5.45 19.36
CA PRO A 366 -16.87 -5.04 20.63
C PRO A 366 -16.36 -3.67 21.08
N GLU A 367 -17.16 -2.93 21.83
CA GLU A 367 -16.80 -1.60 22.33
C GLU A 367 -15.44 -1.61 23.05
N GLY A 368 -14.54 -0.70 22.68
CA GLY A 368 -13.19 -0.63 23.22
C GLY A 368 -12.20 -1.68 22.69
N ALA A 369 -12.62 -2.66 21.90
CA ALA A 369 -11.73 -3.65 21.31
C ALA A 369 -10.96 -3.05 20.10
N ARG A 370 -9.64 -3.29 20.07
CA ARG A 370 -8.79 -2.92 18.92
C ARG A 370 -8.73 -4.00 17.84
N THR A 371 -9.08 -5.23 18.19
CA THR A 371 -9.07 -6.39 17.31
C THR A 371 -10.47 -6.94 17.19
N GLY A 372 -10.93 -7.20 15.97
CA GLY A 372 -12.19 -7.85 15.73
C GLY A 372 -12.18 -9.33 16.15
N VAL A 373 -13.35 -9.84 16.46
CA VAL A 373 -13.60 -11.26 16.71
C VAL A 373 -14.41 -11.87 15.57
N PRO A 374 -14.30 -13.19 15.32
CA PRO A 374 -15.13 -13.87 14.34
C PRO A 374 -16.62 -13.61 14.57
N ASP A 375 -17.37 -13.40 13.49
CA ASP A 375 -18.81 -13.13 13.52
C ASP A 375 -19.59 -14.31 12.93
N PRO A 376 -20.41 -15.03 13.73
CA PRO A 376 -21.21 -16.14 13.22
C PRO A 376 -22.24 -15.75 12.15
N GLU A 377 -22.75 -14.51 12.17
CA GLU A 377 -23.67 -14.04 11.14
C GLU A 377 -22.98 -13.84 9.79
N VAL A 378 -21.71 -13.45 9.77
CA VAL A 378 -20.92 -13.40 8.54
C VAL A 378 -20.75 -14.79 7.95
N LEU A 379 -20.48 -15.81 8.78
CA LEU A 379 -20.42 -17.20 8.31
C LEU A 379 -21.76 -17.65 7.73
N ALA A 380 -22.88 -17.29 8.35
CA ALA A 380 -24.21 -17.60 7.84
C ALA A 380 -24.49 -16.91 6.48
N ILE A 381 -24.02 -15.67 6.29
CA ILE A 381 -24.10 -14.97 4.98
C ILE A 381 -23.28 -15.74 3.93
N ILE A 382 -22.06 -16.14 4.26
CA ILE A 382 -21.19 -16.88 3.34
C ILE A 382 -21.86 -18.20 2.94
N ASP A 383 -22.42 -18.95 3.89
CA ASP A 383 -23.09 -20.22 3.61
C ASP A 383 -24.35 -20.03 2.76
N ALA A 384 -25.11 -18.97 2.99
CA ALA A 384 -26.27 -18.64 2.14
C ALA A 384 -25.85 -18.33 0.70
N GLU A 385 -24.75 -17.58 0.50
CA GLU A 385 -24.23 -17.27 -0.83
C GLU A 385 -23.66 -18.52 -1.53
N ARG A 386 -23.00 -19.42 -0.82
CA ARG A 386 -22.56 -20.74 -1.33
C ARG A 386 -23.74 -21.56 -1.85
N VAL A 387 -24.80 -21.66 -1.06
CA VAL A 387 -26.02 -22.36 -1.47
C VAL A 387 -26.63 -21.73 -2.72
N ARG A 388 -26.71 -20.39 -2.77
CA ARG A 388 -27.26 -19.68 -3.92
C ARG A 388 -26.42 -19.87 -5.20
N ALA A 389 -25.10 -19.93 -5.06
CA ALA A 389 -24.16 -20.15 -6.16
C ALA A 389 -24.01 -21.64 -6.52
N GLY A 390 -24.64 -22.57 -5.78
CA GLY A 390 -24.51 -24.01 -5.99
C GLY A 390 -23.12 -24.57 -5.66
N ILE A 391 -22.36 -23.85 -4.81
CA ILE A 391 -20.99 -24.22 -4.46
C ILE A 391 -21.00 -25.20 -3.28
N LYS A 392 -20.32 -26.33 -3.46
CA LYS A 392 -20.05 -27.28 -2.39
C LYS A 392 -18.73 -26.91 -1.72
N PRO A 393 -18.76 -26.44 -0.46
CA PRO A 393 -17.53 -26.00 0.22
C PRO A 393 -16.55 -27.16 0.43
N ARG A 394 -15.25 -26.84 0.36
CA ARG A 394 -14.15 -27.74 0.67
C ARG A 394 -13.18 -27.11 1.67
N ALA A 395 -12.38 -27.95 2.31
CA ALA A 395 -11.31 -27.46 3.18
C ALA A 395 -10.12 -26.92 2.38
N PHE A 396 -9.45 -25.92 2.95
CA PHE A 396 -8.20 -25.37 2.46
C PHE A 396 -7.12 -25.52 3.52
N THR A 397 -5.91 -25.89 3.12
CA THR A 397 -4.74 -25.81 3.99
C THR A 397 -4.17 -24.38 3.97
N GLU A 398 -3.45 -24.00 5.02
CA GLU A 398 -2.73 -22.73 5.08
C GLU A 398 -1.77 -22.57 3.88
N GLU A 399 -1.09 -23.64 3.49
CA GLU A 399 -0.19 -23.66 2.33
C GLU A 399 -0.96 -23.37 1.03
N GLU A 400 -2.11 -23.97 0.80
CA GLU A 400 -2.92 -23.73 -0.39
C GLU A 400 -3.45 -22.29 -0.43
N ILE A 401 -3.93 -21.78 0.71
CA ILE A 401 -4.36 -20.37 0.82
C ILE A 401 -3.23 -19.44 0.37
N MET A 402 -2.03 -19.64 0.89
CA MET A 402 -0.91 -18.78 0.53
C MET A 402 -0.43 -18.96 -0.90
N ARG A 403 -0.46 -20.19 -1.45
CA ARG A 403 -0.12 -20.42 -2.86
C ARG A 403 -1.06 -19.68 -3.80
N ARG A 404 -2.37 -19.74 -3.57
CA ARG A 404 -3.37 -19.01 -4.38
C ARG A 404 -3.23 -17.49 -4.21
N TYR A 405 -3.12 -17.03 -2.98
CA TYR A 405 -2.98 -15.60 -2.67
C TYR A 405 -1.74 -14.99 -3.33
N MET A 406 -0.59 -15.67 -3.23
CA MET A 406 0.65 -15.21 -3.83
C MET A 406 0.68 -15.39 -5.34
N ALA A 407 0.13 -16.47 -5.87
CA ALA A 407 0.04 -16.69 -7.32
C ALA A 407 -0.76 -15.57 -8.01
N ALA A 408 -1.90 -15.15 -7.43
CA ALA A 408 -2.70 -14.03 -7.95
C ALA A 408 -1.91 -12.72 -7.93
N MET A 409 -1.23 -12.43 -6.81
CA MET A 409 -0.40 -11.22 -6.64
C MET A 409 0.77 -11.19 -7.63
N ILE A 410 1.48 -12.30 -7.81
CA ILE A 410 2.64 -12.40 -8.71
C ILE A 410 2.19 -12.32 -10.16
N ASN A 411 1.12 -12.98 -10.52
CA ASN A 411 0.60 -12.99 -11.89
C ASN A 411 0.20 -11.59 -12.35
N GLU A 412 -0.52 -10.85 -11.50
CA GLU A 412 -0.88 -9.47 -11.82
C GLU A 412 0.32 -8.53 -11.71
N GLY A 413 1.27 -8.79 -10.80
CA GLY A 413 2.56 -8.12 -10.76
C GLY A 413 3.33 -8.24 -12.09
N ALA A 414 3.33 -9.44 -12.69
CA ALA A 414 3.90 -9.65 -14.02
C ALA A 414 3.16 -8.88 -15.12
N ASN A 415 1.81 -8.80 -15.05
CA ASN A 415 1.01 -8.03 -16.00
C ASN A 415 1.31 -6.52 -15.94
N VAL A 416 1.43 -5.94 -14.76
CA VAL A 416 1.74 -4.49 -14.64
C VAL A 416 3.15 -4.16 -15.13
N VAL A 417 4.10 -5.09 -15.00
CA VAL A 417 5.44 -4.94 -15.60
C VAL A 417 5.38 -5.07 -17.11
N LEU A 418 4.69 -6.09 -17.64
CA LEU A 418 4.50 -6.30 -19.10
C LEU A 418 3.90 -5.06 -19.75
N GLN A 419 2.90 -4.45 -19.12
CA GLN A 419 2.20 -3.27 -19.62
C GLN A 419 2.91 -1.95 -19.31
N ARG A 420 4.11 -2.00 -18.71
CA ARG A 420 4.91 -0.82 -18.32
C ARG A 420 4.19 0.14 -17.35
N ILE A 421 3.21 -0.35 -16.63
CA ILE A 421 2.63 0.37 -15.49
C ILE A 421 3.67 0.46 -14.37
N ALA A 422 4.33 -0.65 -14.04
CA ALA A 422 5.62 -0.65 -13.35
C ALA A 422 6.73 -0.81 -14.40
N LEU A 423 7.81 -0.06 -14.28
CA LEU A 423 8.92 -0.19 -15.24
C LEU A 423 9.74 -1.45 -14.98
N ARG A 424 9.84 -1.86 -13.72
CA ARG A 424 10.69 -2.97 -13.27
C ARG A 424 9.97 -3.81 -12.22
N PRO A 425 10.28 -5.08 -12.07
CA PRO A 425 9.76 -5.91 -10.98
C PRO A 425 10.05 -5.32 -9.58
N LEU A 426 11.21 -4.69 -9.37
CA LEU A 426 11.54 -4.04 -8.09
C LEU A 426 10.59 -2.88 -7.73
N ASP A 427 9.99 -2.21 -8.71
CA ASP A 427 9.01 -1.14 -8.47
C ASP A 427 7.74 -1.72 -7.83
N VAL A 428 7.32 -2.92 -8.27
CA VAL A 428 6.24 -3.68 -7.63
C VAL A 428 6.62 -4.07 -6.20
N ASP A 429 7.85 -4.60 -6.01
CA ASP A 429 8.33 -4.99 -4.67
C ASP A 429 8.30 -3.82 -3.70
N VAL A 430 8.85 -2.67 -4.08
CA VAL A 430 8.88 -1.47 -3.23
C VAL A 430 7.47 -0.96 -2.93
N THR A 431 6.57 -0.95 -3.92
CA THR A 431 5.16 -0.61 -3.72
C THR A 431 4.54 -1.45 -2.61
N PHE A 432 4.77 -2.76 -2.63
CA PHE A 432 4.20 -3.68 -1.65
C PHE A 432 4.87 -3.62 -0.27
N LEU A 433 6.17 -3.38 -0.22
CA LEU A 433 6.90 -3.21 1.03
C LEU A 433 6.46 -1.97 1.82
N TYR A 434 6.12 -0.88 1.12
CA TYR A 434 5.83 0.41 1.74
C TYR A 434 4.36 0.79 1.78
N GLY A 435 3.52 0.22 0.92
CA GLY A 435 2.09 0.54 0.82
C GLY A 435 1.16 -0.55 1.35
N TYR A 436 1.56 -1.82 1.28
CA TYR A 436 0.66 -2.95 1.47
C TYR A 436 1.12 -3.95 2.56
N GLY A 437 2.17 -3.60 3.31
CA GLY A 437 2.62 -4.39 4.45
C GLY A 437 3.24 -5.74 4.10
N PHE A 438 3.73 -5.93 2.88
CA PHE A 438 4.43 -7.15 2.50
C PHE A 438 5.63 -7.41 3.43
N PRO A 439 5.86 -8.66 3.88
CA PRO A 439 6.95 -8.97 4.80
C PRO A 439 8.32 -8.62 4.22
N ARG A 440 9.00 -7.63 4.81
CA ARG A 440 10.26 -7.07 4.29
C ARG A 440 11.36 -8.12 4.08
N HIS A 441 11.41 -9.13 4.95
CA HIS A 441 12.39 -10.20 4.87
C HIS A 441 12.18 -11.17 3.68
N ARG A 442 11.04 -11.04 2.98
CA ARG A 442 10.75 -11.79 1.74
C ARG A 442 11.04 -10.96 0.48
N GLY A 443 11.36 -9.67 0.62
CA GLY A 443 11.86 -8.81 -0.44
C GLY A 443 10.81 -8.17 -1.36
N GLY A 444 9.55 -8.54 -1.24
CA GLY A 444 8.46 -8.13 -2.12
C GLY A 444 7.92 -9.29 -2.96
N PRO A 445 6.78 -9.13 -3.65
CA PRO A 445 6.11 -10.23 -4.34
C PRO A 445 6.92 -10.80 -5.51
N MET A 446 7.63 -9.96 -6.28
CA MET A 446 8.42 -10.42 -7.43
C MET A 446 9.70 -11.10 -6.98
N LYS A 447 10.38 -10.55 -5.97
CA LYS A 447 11.52 -11.20 -5.32
C LYS A 447 11.13 -12.52 -4.66
N TYR A 448 9.98 -12.59 -4.05
CA TYR A 448 9.45 -13.82 -3.48
C TYR A 448 9.19 -14.87 -4.56
N ALA A 449 8.65 -14.47 -5.71
CA ALA A 449 8.45 -15.37 -6.86
C ALA A 449 9.75 -15.98 -7.34
N ASP A 450 10.83 -15.19 -7.47
CA ASP A 450 12.16 -15.69 -7.83
C ASP A 450 12.71 -16.68 -6.78
N THR A 451 12.42 -16.44 -5.49
CA THR A 451 12.86 -17.33 -4.39
C THR A 451 12.11 -18.66 -4.41
N VAL A 452 10.82 -18.66 -4.76
CA VAL A 452 9.99 -19.87 -4.92
C VAL A 452 10.36 -20.62 -6.20
N GLY A 453 10.75 -19.89 -7.23
CA GLY A 453 11.02 -20.37 -8.59
C GLY A 453 9.81 -20.16 -9.51
N LEU A 454 9.99 -19.39 -10.57
CA LEU A 454 8.92 -19.06 -11.53
C LEU A 454 8.25 -20.28 -12.17
N PRO A 455 8.96 -21.40 -12.48
CA PRO A 455 8.30 -22.61 -12.99
C PRO A 455 7.24 -23.16 -12.03
N LYS A 456 7.50 -23.10 -10.71
CA LYS A 456 6.54 -23.56 -9.69
C LYS A 456 5.33 -22.64 -9.62
N VAL A 457 5.56 -21.31 -9.62
CA VAL A 457 4.47 -20.31 -9.62
C VAL A 457 3.57 -20.51 -10.85
N LEU A 458 4.16 -20.68 -12.04
CA LEU A 458 3.41 -20.90 -13.27
C LEU A 458 2.64 -22.24 -13.25
N ALA A 459 3.23 -23.29 -12.67
CA ALA A 459 2.55 -24.59 -12.52
C ALA A 459 1.33 -24.46 -11.58
N ASP A 460 1.45 -23.72 -10.49
CA ASP A 460 0.34 -23.42 -9.57
C ASP A 460 -0.78 -22.66 -10.27
N ILE A 461 -0.47 -21.61 -11.05
CA ILE A 461 -1.47 -20.84 -11.80
C ILE A 461 -2.18 -21.74 -12.83
N ARG A 462 -1.45 -22.58 -13.55
CA ARG A 462 -2.03 -23.51 -14.53
C ARG A 462 -2.91 -24.57 -13.87
N GLU A 463 -2.58 -25.00 -12.66
CA GLU A 463 -3.40 -25.91 -11.87
C GLU A 463 -4.73 -25.24 -11.47
N PHE A 464 -4.66 -24.01 -10.93
CA PHE A 464 -5.85 -23.25 -10.54
C PHE A 464 -6.71 -22.81 -11.72
N ALA A 465 -6.11 -22.63 -12.90
CA ALA A 465 -6.83 -22.33 -14.15
C ALA A 465 -7.78 -23.46 -14.59
N LYS A 466 -7.63 -24.67 -14.10
CA LYS A 466 -8.60 -25.76 -14.34
C LYS A 466 -9.94 -25.50 -13.64
N GLU A 467 -9.92 -24.74 -12.53
CA GLU A 467 -11.11 -24.38 -11.76
C GLU A 467 -11.75 -23.08 -12.30
N ASP A 468 -10.93 -22.09 -12.64
CA ASP A 468 -11.37 -20.79 -13.17
C ASP A 468 -10.34 -20.27 -14.21
N PRO A 469 -10.52 -20.60 -15.50
CA PRO A 469 -9.58 -20.22 -16.56
C PRO A 469 -9.60 -18.71 -16.89
N ILE A 470 -10.65 -17.98 -16.52
CA ILE A 470 -10.74 -16.53 -16.73
C ILE A 470 -9.87 -15.84 -15.70
N PHE A 471 -10.04 -16.14 -14.43
CA PHE A 471 -9.30 -15.51 -13.34
C PHE A 471 -7.81 -15.91 -13.34
N TRP A 472 -7.52 -17.20 -13.54
CA TRP A 472 -6.16 -17.76 -13.48
C TRP A 472 -5.43 -17.76 -14.82
N LYS A 473 -5.77 -16.84 -15.73
CA LYS A 473 -5.04 -16.70 -16.99
C LYS A 473 -3.59 -16.31 -16.73
N PRO A 474 -2.59 -17.14 -17.12
CA PRO A 474 -1.19 -16.83 -16.89
C PRO A 474 -0.75 -15.55 -17.59
N SER A 475 0.03 -14.72 -16.92
CA SER A 475 0.67 -13.54 -17.52
C SER A 475 1.63 -13.99 -18.63
N PRO A 476 1.57 -13.39 -19.84
CA PRO A 476 2.51 -13.69 -20.92
C PRO A 476 3.97 -13.47 -20.51
N LEU A 477 4.27 -12.45 -19.69
CA LEU A 477 5.62 -12.21 -19.20
C LEU A 477 6.12 -13.35 -18.29
N LEU A 478 5.26 -13.87 -17.41
CA LEU A 478 5.64 -15.01 -16.55
C LEU A 478 5.92 -16.27 -17.39
N VAL A 479 5.10 -16.52 -18.43
CA VAL A 479 5.32 -17.64 -19.35
C VAL A 479 6.64 -17.48 -20.08
N GLU A 480 6.91 -16.31 -20.67
CA GLU A 480 8.16 -16.01 -21.37
C GLU A 480 9.38 -16.19 -20.49
N LEU A 481 9.37 -15.68 -19.26
CA LEU A 481 10.50 -15.83 -18.33
C LEU A 481 10.79 -17.30 -18.01
N VAL A 482 9.73 -18.09 -17.77
CA VAL A 482 9.89 -19.55 -17.52
C VAL A 482 10.45 -20.27 -18.74
N GLU A 483 9.98 -19.98 -19.95
CA GLU A 483 10.48 -20.57 -21.19
C GLU A 483 11.95 -20.23 -21.45
N ARG A 484 12.38 -19.03 -21.08
CA ARG A 484 13.76 -18.57 -21.21
C ARG A 484 14.67 -19.02 -20.06
N GLY A 485 14.15 -19.64 -19.03
CA GLY A 485 14.90 -19.96 -17.80
C GLY A 485 15.42 -18.73 -17.07
N ALA A 486 14.71 -17.59 -17.21
CA ALA A 486 15.04 -16.32 -16.59
C ALA A 486 14.17 -16.07 -15.33
N ASP A 487 14.52 -15.03 -14.56
CA ASP A 487 13.81 -14.59 -13.38
C ASP A 487 13.41 -13.11 -13.48
N PHE A 488 12.58 -12.63 -12.54
CA PHE A 488 12.19 -11.22 -12.50
C PHE A 488 13.39 -10.30 -12.21
N ALA A 489 14.38 -10.79 -11.45
CA ALA A 489 15.55 -9.98 -11.13
C ALA A 489 16.33 -9.57 -12.40
N SER A 490 16.32 -10.38 -13.45
CA SER A 490 16.93 -10.07 -14.74
C SER A 490 16.36 -8.84 -15.43
N LEU A 491 15.10 -8.47 -15.12
CA LEU A 491 14.42 -7.29 -15.68
C LEU A 491 14.65 -6.01 -14.86
N ASN A 492 15.37 -6.08 -13.75
CA ASN A 492 15.65 -4.92 -12.89
C ASN A 492 16.86 -4.09 -13.38
N GLN A 493 17.61 -4.58 -14.35
CA GLN A 493 18.72 -3.83 -14.94
C GLN A 493 18.14 -2.70 -15.80
N SER A 494 18.42 -1.45 -15.42
CA SER A 494 18.09 -0.28 -16.26
C SER A 494 18.98 -0.32 -17.51
N GLU A 495 18.34 -0.29 -18.68
CA GLU A 495 19.01 0.05 -19.93
C GLU A 495 19.65 1.44 -19.87
#